data_9d67d26f8fff7b2ddafafc31e071ab12
#
_entry.id   9d67d26f8fff7b2ddafafc31e071ab12
#
_cell.length_a   1.000
_cell.length_b   1.000
_cell.length_c   1.000
_cell.angle_alpha   90.00
_cell.angle_beta   90.00
_cell.angle_gamma   90.00
#
_symmetry.space_group_name_H-M   'P 1'
#
loop_
_entity.id
_entity.type
_entity.pdbx_description
1 polymer ?
#
loop_
_entity_poly.entity_id
_entity_poly.type
_entity_poly.pdbx_seq_one_letter_code
_entity_poly.pdbx_strand_id
1 'polypeptide(L)'
;MTRTFNTRMVFRTMGALLLIESVFMALALGVSLWYGEVDSGVFLLSTIITLLAGVMGLLVGRRAESRMGEREGYVIVAMVWVVFSAFGLLPYYLSGQVPTLTDAWFESMSGFTTTGATIIPDLEVITHGLLFWRSLTQWIGGMGIIVLSIAILPIFGLNGMQLYAAEVSGLTYEKVSPRIADTAKMMWTTYVLLTA
;
A
#
# COMPACT_ATOMS: atom_id res chain seq x y z
N MET A 1 2.29 -1.94 -34.21
CA MET A 1 3.58 -2.15 -33.50
C MET A 1 3.26 -2.63 -32.09
N THR A 2 3.57 -3.88 -31.77
CA THR A 2 3.42 -4.45 -30.44
C THR A 2 4.46 -3.79 -29.53
N ARG A 3 4.00 -2.94 -28.63
CA ARG A 3 4.85 -2.26 -27.64
C ARG A 3 5.46 -3.30 -26.70
N THR A 4 6.77 -3.33 -26.59
CA THR A 4 7.47 -4.23 -25.65
C THR A 4 7.15 -3.84 -24.22
N PHE A 5 6.91 -4.83 -23.36
CA PHE A 5 6.60 -4.64 -21.94
C PHE A 5 7.78 -3.97 -21.20
N ASN A 6 7.51 -2.89 -20.49
CA ASN A 6 8.54 -2.11 -19.80
C ASN A 6 8.77 -2.61 -18.36
N THR A 7 9.46 -3.73 -18.23
CA THR A 7 9.81 -4.34 -16.93
C THR A 7 10.54 -3.36 -15.99
N ARG A 8 11.39 -2.49 -16.55
CA ARG A 8 12.14 -1.52 -15.74
C ARG A 8 11.23 -0.50 -15.05
N MET A 9 10.13 -0.13 -15.71
CA MET A 9 9.12 0.74 -15.13
C MET A 9 8.42 0.08 -13.93
N VAL A 10 8.11 -1.21 -14.04
CA VAL A 10 7.53 -1.99 -12.94
C VAL A 10 8.48 -1.99 -11.73
N PHE A 11 9.76 -2.32 -11.93
CA PHE A 11 10.74 -2.30 -10.84
C PHE A 11 10.91 -0.92 -10.21
N ARG A 12 10.93 0.14 -11.02
CA ARG A 12 11.03 1.51 -10.51
C ARG A 12 9.84 1.87 -9.63
N THR A 13 8.63 1.53 -10.07
CA THR A 13 7.41 1.83 -9.33
C THR A 13 7.35 1.01 -8.03
N MET A 14 7.63 -0.30 -8.10
CA MET A 14 7.71 -1.15 -6.92
C MET A 14 8.76 -0.67 -5.92
N GLY A 15 9.94 -0.29 -6.41
CA GLY A 15 10.99 0.28 -5.57
C GLY A 15 10.55 1.56 -4.85
N ALA A 16 9.88 2.48 -5.55
CA ALA A 16 9.35 3.69 -4.93
C ALA A 16 8.29 3.38 -3.86
N LEU A 17 7.41 2.43 -4.12
CA LEU A 17 6.38 2.01 -3.18
C LEU A 17 6.98 1.33 -1.95
N LEU A 18 8.00 0.48 -2.10
CA LEU A 18 8.72 -0.13 -0.97
C LEU A 18 9.45 0.92 -0.10
N LEU A 19 9.95 2.01 -0.69
CA LEU A 19 10.51 3.10 0.10
C LEU A 19 9.42 3.77 0.96
N ILE A 20 8.24 3.96 0.43
CA ILE A 20 7.09 4.49 1.20
C ILE A 20 6.75 3.51 2.33
N GLU A 21 6.67 2.22 2.06
CA GLU A 21 6.41 1.18 3.06
C GLU A 21 7.48 1.20 4.17
N SER A 22 8.77 1.34 3.81
CA SER A 22 9.85 1.42 4.79
C SER A 22 9.74 2.63 5.72
N VAL A 23 9.22 3.77 5.23
CA VAL A 23 8.93 4.95 6.08
C VAL A 23 7.84 4.63 7.09
N PHE A 24 6.74 3.99 6.68
CA PHE A 24 5.68 3.58 7.61
C PHE A 24 6.16 2.54 8.62
N MET A 25 7.01 1.62 8.20
CA MET A 25 7.65 0.64 9.10
C MET A 25 8.57 1.32 10.12
N ALA A 26 9.28 2.40 9.70
CA ALA A 26 10.08 3.22 10.61
C ALA A 26 9.21 3.98 11.64
N LEU A 27 7.96 4.35 11.32
CA LEU A 27 7.03 4.89 12.30
C LEU A 27 6.66 3.85 13.36
N ALA A 28 6.42 2.59 12.95
CA ALA A 28 6.17 1.50 13.88
C ALA A 28 7.40 1.20 14.76
N LEU A 29 8.61 1.30 14.21
CA LEU A 29 9.85 1.29 14.99
C LEU A 29 9.85 2.40 16.06
N GLY A 30 9.44 3.61 15.69
CA GLY A 30 9.34 4.73 16.63
C GLY A 30 8.40 4.42 17.81
N VAL A 31 7.26 3.79 17.54
CA VAL A 31 6.31 3.35 18.58
C VAL A 31 6.95 2.27 19.47
N SER A 32 7.56 1.24 18.89
CA SER A 32 8.23 0.17 19.64
C SER A 32 9.35 0.71 20.54
N LEU A 33 10.12 1.69 20.06
CA LEU A 33 11.14 2.38 20.87
C LEU A 33 10.53 3.21 22.00
N TRP A 34 9.41 3.88 21.74
CA TRP A 34 8.72 4.68 22.76
C TRP A 34 8.24 3.84 23.95
N TYR A 35 7.74 2.63 23.66
CA TYR A 35 7.32 1.68 24.69
C TYR A 35 8.46 0.84 25.27
N GLY A 36 9.69 0.98 24.74
CA GLY A 36 10.85 0.22 25.23
C GLY A 36 10.76 -1.29 24.97
N GLU A 37 10.12 -1.67 23.87
CA GLU A 37 9.87 -3.07 23.53
C GLU A 37 11.09 -3.78 22.96
N VAL A 38 11.16 -5.09 23.18
CA VAL A 38 12.26 -5.95 22.68
C VAL A 38 12.24 -6.01 21.14
N ASP A 39 11.08 -5.82 20.52
CA ASP A 39 10.87 -5.90 19.07
C ASP A 39 11.44 -4.72 18.26
N SER A 40 11.97 -3.70 18.93
CA SER A 40 12.56 -2.54 18.24
C SER A 40 13.68 -2.94 17.27
N GLY A 41 14.49 -3.95 17.64
CA GLY A 41 15.53 -4.51 16.75
C GLY A 41 14.93 -5.20 15.51
N VAL A 42 13.80 -5.86 15.65
CA VAL A 42 13.07 -6.52 14.56
C VAL A 42 12.53 -5.48 13.57
N PHE A 43 11.90 -4.42 14.07
CA PHE A 43 11.41 -3.31 13.22
C PHE A 43 12.55 -2.61 12.50
N LEU A 44 13.69 -2.39 13.18
CA LEU A 44 14.87 -1.81 12.54
C LEU A 44 15.37 -2.68 11.38
N LEU A 45 15.52 -3.99 11.62
CA LEU A 45 15.96 -4.93 10.59
C LEU A 45 14.99 -4.99 9.42
N SER A 46 13.70 -5.10 9.69
CA SER A 46 12.64 -5.12 8.67
C SER A 46 12.64 -3.84 7.83
N THR A 47 12.77 -2.68 8.48
CA THR A 47 12.87 -1.37 7.80
C THR A 47 14.08 -1.33 6.87
N ILE A 48 15.26 -1.78 7.34
CA ILE A 48 16.49 -1.80 6.52
C ILE A 48 16.33 -2.73 5.32
N ILE A 49 15.79 -3.94 5.50
CA ILE A 49 15.57 -4.89 4.41
C ILE A 49 14.64 -4.28 3.36
N THR A 50 13.51 -3.70 3.77
CA THR A 50 12.53 -3.08 2.88
C THR A 50 13.11 -1.86 2.17
N LEU A 51 13.87 -1.02 2.88
CA LEU A 51 14.56 0.13 2.32
C LEU A 51 15.56 -0.29 1.23
N LEU A 52 16.41 -1.28 1.51
CA LEU A 52 17.41 -1.77 0.57
C LEU A 52 16.75 -2.37 -0.69
N ALA A 53 15.68 -3.14 -0.52
CA ALA A 53 14.89 -3.66 -1.63
C ALA A 53 14.26 -2.53 -2.47
N GLY A 54 13.73 -1.49 -1.82
CA GLY A 54 13.21 -0.30 -2.47
C GLY A 54 14.27 0.43 -3.30
N VAL A 55 15.44 0.67 -2.71
CA VAL A 55 16.58 1.30 -3.41
C VAL A 55 17.03 0.44 -4.59
N MET A 56 17.15 -0.88 -4.41
CA MET A 56 17.48 -1.79 -5.51
C MET A 56 16.47 -1.71 -6.65
N GLY A 57 15.18 -1.71 -6.34
CA GLY A 57 14.11 -1.54 -7.34
C GLY A 57 14.26 -0.24 -8.14
N LEU A 58 14.57 0.88 -7.47
CA LEU A 58 14.83 2.16 -8.12
C LEU A 58 16.07 2.12 -9.00
N LEU A 59 17.17 1.50 -8.55
CA LEU A 59 18.40 1.39 -9.32
C LEU A 59 18.22 0.55 -10.58
N VAL A 60 17.55 -0.59 -10.48
CA VAL A 60 17.21 -1.44 -11.63
C VAL A 60 16.30 -0.70 -12.61
N GLY A 61 15.34 0.05 -12.08
CA GLY A 61 14.40 0.85 -12.85
C GLY A 61 14.92 2.21 -13.35
N ARG A 62 16.17 2.59 -13.04
CA ARG A 62 16.73 3.94 -13.28
C ARG A 62 16.66 4.43 -14.74
N ARG A 63 16.73 3.49 -15.70
CA ARG A 63 16.67 3.79 -17.15
C ARG A 63 15.30 3.47 -17.75
N ALA A 64 14.24 3.43 -16.94
CA ALA A 64 12.89 3.20 -17.44
C ALA A 64 12.39 4.41 -18.25
N GLU A 65 11.77 4.15 -19.39
CA GLU A 65 11.04 5.18 -20.12
C GLU A 65 9.83 5.65 -19.28
N SER A 66 9.58 6.96 -19.31
CA SER A 66 8.52 7.59 -18.49
C SER A 66 7.09 7.25 -18.94
N ARG A 67 6.91 6.56 -20.06
CA ARG A 67 5.60 6.22 -20.60
C ARG A 67 5.11 4.87 -20.08
N MET A 68 4.17 4.89 -19.16
CA MET A 68 3.45 3.71 -18.67
C MET A 68 2.36 3.33 -19.67
N GLY A 69 2.28 2.05 -20.04
CA GLY A 69 1.17 1.49 -20.78
C GLY A 69 0.12 0.87 -19.85
N GLU A 70 -1.04 0.54 -20.38
CA GLU A 70 -2.12 -0.10 -19.61
C GLU A 70 -1.70 -1.44 -19.02
N ARG A 71 -0.94 -2.24 -19.79
CA ARG A 71 -0.45 -3.56 -19.35
C ARG A 71 0.48 -3.47 -18.14
N GLU A 72 1.42 -2.52 -18.16
CA GLU A 72 2.30 -2.26 -17.03
C GLU A 72 1.50 -1.80 -15.81
N GLY A 73 0.48 -0.97 -16.01
CA GLY A 73 -0.42 -0.52 -14.94
C GLY A 73 -1.12 -1.69 -14.25
N TYR A 74 -1.72 -2.60 -14.99
CA TYR A 74 -2.38 -3.79 -14.40
C TYR A 74 -1.41 -4.69 -13.62
N VAL A 75 -0.22 -4.92 -14.17
CA VAL A 75 0.81 -5.73 -13.50
C VAL A 75 1.27 -5.05 -12.21
N ILE A 76 1.50 -3.74 -12.24
CA ILE A 76 1.89 -2.98 -11.05
C ILE A 76 0.83 -3.11 -9.96
N VAL A 77 -0.43 -2.89 -10.30
CA VAL A 77 -1.55 -2.97 -9.36
C VAL A 77 -1.67 -4.35 -8.71
N ALA A 78 -1.57 -5.42 -9.50
CA ALA A 78 -1.62 -6.78 -8.96
C ALA A 78 -0.39 -7.09 -8.09
N MET A 79 0.80 -6.66 -8.52
CA MET A 79 2.04 -6.94 -7.80
C MET A 79 2.20 -6.12 -6.52
N VAL A 80 1.61 -4.94 -6.41
CA VAL A 80 1.69 -4.11 -5.19
C VAL A 80 1.20 -4.89 -3.97
N TRP A 81 0.06 -5.54 -4.05
CA TRP A 81 -0.50 -6.32 -2.94
C TRP A 81 0.42 -7.45 -2.50
N VAL A 82 0.97 -8.18 -3.47
CA VAL A 82 1.90 -9.29 -3.23
C VAL A 82 3.21 -8.79 -2.64
N VAL A 83 3.80 -7.74 -3.22
CA VAL A 83 5.10 -7.21 -2.79
C VAL A 83 5.01 -6.55 -1.42
N PHE A 84 3.99 -5.71 -1.18
CA PHE A 84 3.76 -5.11 0.13
C PHE A 84 3.56 -6.18 1.20
N SER A 85 2.75 -7.20 0.93
CA SER A 85 2.56 -8.27 1.91
C SER A 85 3.84 -9.07 2.15
N ALA A 86 4.70 -9.22 1.14
CA ALA A 86 5.98 -9.93 1.26
C ALA A 86 7.00 -9.19 2.13
N PHE A 87 6.98 -7.87 2.14
CA PHE A 87 7.85 -7.07 3.02
C PHE A 87 7.16 -6.75 4.35
N GLY A 88 5.88 -6.48 4.32
CA GLY A 88 5.06 -6.20 5.49
C GLY A 88 4.93 -7.37 6.48
N LEU A 89 5.15 -8.61 6.05
CA LEU A 89 5.19 -9.77 6.94
C LEU A 89 6.43 -9.81 7.85
N LEU A 90 7.51 -9.10 7.47
CA LEU A 90 8.80 -9.21 8.18
C LEU A 90 8.70 -8.91 9.67
N PRO A 91 8.05 -7.83 10.15
CA PRO A 91 7.90 -7.58 11.57
C PRO A 91 7.16 -8.71 12.30
N TYR A 92 6.12 -9.28 11.72
CA TYR A 92 5.36 -10.37 12.31
C TYR A 92 6.18 -11.65 12.47
N TYR A 93 6.87 -12.04 11.39
CA TYR A 93 7.64 -13.27 11.36
C TYR A 93 8.91 -13.18 12.22
N LEU A 94 9.66 -12.08 12.10
CA LEU A 94 10.95 -11.93 12.81
C LEU A 94 10.78 -11.69 14.31
N SER A 95 9.63 -11.16 14.76
CA SER A 95 9.33 -11.02 16.19
C SER A 95 9.05 -12.36 16.88
N GLY A 96 8.75 -13.40 16.09
CA GLY A 96 8.33 -14.71 16.62
C GLY A 96 6.92 -14.73 17.22
N GLN A 97 6.20 -13.60 17.22
CA GLN A 97 4.82 -13.55 17.73
C GLN A 97 3.84 -14.22 16.77
N VAL A 98 4.20 -14.27 15.47
CA VAL A 98 3.50 -15.06 14.46
C VAL A 98 4.47 -16.13 13.96
N PRO A 99 4.34 -17.39 14.43
CA PRO A 99 5.44 -18.37 14.35
C PRO A 99 5.67 -18.93 12.95
N THR A 100 4.63 -18.94 12.07
CA THR A 100 4.79 -19.48 10.72
C THR A 100 4.85 -18.37 9.67
N LEU A 101 5.65 -18.61 8.62
CA LEU A 101 5.74 -17.68 7.49
C LEU A 101 4.36 -17.48 6.78
N THR A 102 3.58 -18.57 6.72
CA THR A 102 2.25 -18.54 6.10
C THR A 102 1.29 -17.64 6.90
N ASP A 103 1.34 -17.74 8.22
CA ASP A 103 0.51 -16.94 9.11
C ASP A 103 0.92 -15.47 9.07
N ALA A 104 2.22 -15.19 9.07
CA ALA A 104 2.73 -13.82 8.92
C ALA A 104 2.33 -13.21 7.55
N TRP A 105 2.37 -14.02 6.50
CA TRP A 105 1.87 -13.61 5.18
C TRP A 105 0.38 -13.31 5.21
N PHE A 106 -0.41 -14.20 5.83
CA PHE A 106 -1.85 -14.01 5.95
C PHE A 106 -2.17 -12.71 6.70
N GLU A 107 -1.54 -12.47 7.84
CA GLU A 107 -1.77 -11.27 8.65
C GLU A 107 -1.42 -9.99 7.88
N SER A 108 -0.28 -9.98 7.18
CA SER A 108 0.16 -8.86 6.35
C SER A 108 -0.76 -8.62 5.17
N MET A 109 -1.14 -9.66 4.42
CA MET A 109 -2.06 -9.58 3.28
C MET A 109 -3.44 -9.10 3.74
N SER A 110 -3.95 -9.64 4.84
CA SER A 110 -5.23 -9.23 5.44
C SER A 110 -5.22 -7.76 5.84
N GLY A 111 -4.11 -7.26 6.35
CA GLY A 111 -3.92 -5.84 6.66
C GLY A 111 -4.00 -4.99 5.40
N PHE A 112 -3.12 -5.20 4.44
CA PHE A 112 -3.06 -4.39 3.22
C PHE A 112 -4.30 -4.47 2.34
N THR A 113 -4.97 -5.62 2.28
CA THR A 113 -6.25 -5.75 1.55
C THR A 113 -7.46 -5.24 2.33
N THR A 114 -7.25 -4.70 3.53
CA THR A 114 -8.32 -4.23 4.43
C THR A 114 -9.37 -5.29 4.78
N THR A 115 -9.00 -6.57 4.68
CA THR A 115 -9.89 -7.68 5.04
C THR A 115 -10.17 -7.71 6.54
N GLY A 116 -9.17 -7.34 7.36
CA GLY A 116 -9.31 -7.26 8.82
C GLY A 116 -9.35 -8.62 9.54
N ALA A 117 -9.27 -9.73 8.80
CA ALA A 117 -9.16 -11.05 9.40
C ALA A 117 -7.81 -11.22 10.10
N THR A 118 -7.80 -11.89 11.24
CA THR A 118 -6.57 -12.15 12.01
C THR A 118 -6.50 -13.61 12.45
N ILE A 119 -5.29 -14.14 12.47
CA ILE A 119 -4.95 -15.43 13.06
C ILE A 119 -4.37 -15.28 14.47
N ILE A 120 -4.13 -14.04 14.92
CA ILE A 120 -3.61 -13.76 16.25
C ILE A 120 -4.76 -13.94 17.25
N PRO A 121 -4.68 -14.90 18.18
CA PRO A 121 -5.78 -15.23 19.06
C PRO A 121 -6.14 -14.10 20.03
N ASP A 122 -5.14 -13.35 20.46
CA ASP A 122 -5.30 -12.26 21.42
C ASP A 122 -4.42 -11.06 21.00
N LEU A 123 -5.09 -9.99 20.60
CA LEU A 123 -4.42 -8.76 20.17
C LEU A 123 -3.90 -7.91 21.35
N GLU A 124 -4.35 -8.17 22.56
CA GLU A 124 -3.90 -7.44 23.75
C GLU A 124 -2.52 -7.89 24.23
N VAL A 125 -2.10 -9.09 23.82
CA VAL A 125 -0.82 -9.69 24.22
C VAL A 125 0.34 -9.30 23.28
N ILE A 126 0.03 -8.88 22.05
CA ILE A 126 1.09 -8.49 21.10
C ILE A 126 1.68 -7.12 21.46
N THR A 127 2.93 -6.90 21.05
CA THR A 127 3.63 -5.63 21.28
C THR A 127 2.92 -4.45 20.62
N HIS A 128 3.02 -3.26 21.23
CA HIS A 128 2.42 -2.03 20.69
C HIS A 128 2.96 -1.69 19.30
N GLY A 129 4.24 -1.96 19.04
CA GLY A 129 4.85 -1.79 17.74
C GLY A 129 4.15 -2.63 16.67
N LEU A 130 3.89 -3.93 16.94
CA LEU A 130 3.18 -4.81 16.02
C LEU A 130 1.70 -4.45 15.86
N LEU A 131 1.03 -4.07 16.95
CA LEU A 131 -0.35 -3.61 16.91
C LEU A 131 -0.48 -2.33 16.06
N PHE A 132 0.46 -1.41 16.23
CA PHE A 132 0.52 -0.19 15.44
C PHE A 132 0.83 -0.49 13.98
N TRP A 133 1.78 -1.39 13.69
CA TRP A 133 2.07 -1.83 12.32
C TRP A 133 0.85 -2.43 11.65
N ARG A 134 0.14 -3.32 12.35
CA ARG A 134 -1.11 -3.91 11.88
C ARG A 134 -2.16 -2.86 11.51
N SER A 135 -2.34 -1.85 12.36
CA SER A 135 -3.26 -0.75 12.10
C SER A 135 -2.82 0.10 10.90
N LEU A 136 -1.51 0.35 10.77
CA LEU A 136 -0.94 1.07 9.63
C LEU A 136 -1.11 0.33 8.31
N THR A 137 -0.93 -1.00 8.27
CA THR A 137 -1.15 -1.78 7.04
C THR A 137 -2.59 -1.65 6.56
N GLN A 138 -3.58 -1.70 7.45
CA GLN A 138 -4.99 -1.47 7.10
C GLN A 138 -5.24 -0.04 6.64
N TRP A 139 -4.63 0.93 7.29
CA TRP A 139 -4.76 2.34 6.91
C TRP A 139 -4.16 2.62 5.52
N ILE A 140 -2.96 2.11 5.24
CA ILE A 140 -2.31 2.22 3.93
C ILE A 140 -3.14 1.50 2.86
N GLY A 141 -3.63 0.31 3.17
CA GLY A 141 -4.47 -0.48 2.28
C GLY A 141 -5.76 0.21 1.90
N GLY A 142 -6.47 0.79 2.87
CA GLY A 142 -7.69 1.57 2.63
C GLY A 142 -7.48 2.73 1.68
N MET A 143 -6.39 3.47 1.88
CA MET A 143 -5.99 4.55 0.98
C MET A 143 -5.60 4.02 -0.42
N GLY A 144 -4.90 2.89 -0.47
CA GLY A 144 -4.51 2.22 -1.72
C GLY A 144 -5.71 1.81 -2.57
N ILE A 145 -6.76 1.25 -1.96
CA ILE A 145 -8.01 0.87 -2.65
C ILE A 145 -8.71 2.08 -3.23
N ILE A 146 -8.78 3.20 -2.50
CA ILE A 146 -9.40 4.44 -2.98
C ILE A 146 -8.67 4.95 -4.23
N VAL A 147 -7.33 5.05 -4.18
CA VAL A 147 -6.52 5.51 -5.31
C VAL A 147 -6.64 4.56 -6.50
N LEU A 148 -6.63 3.26 -6.24
CA LEU A 148 -6.78 2.22 -7.26
C LEU A 148 -8.14 2.31 -7.98
N SER A 149 -9.21 2.45 -7.22
CA SER A 149 -10.56 2.57 -7.78
C SER A 149 -10.67 3.75 -8.74
N ILE A 150 -10.10 4.90 -8.37
CA ILE A 150 -10.09 6.09 -9.23
C ILE A 150 -9.21 5.88 -10.47
N ALA A 151 -8.10 5.16 -10.36
CA ALA A 151 -7.20 4.90 -11.48
C ALA A 151 -7.78 3.89 -12.48
N ILE A 152 -8.58 2.93 -12.03
CA ILE A 152 -9.16 1.87 -12.86
C ILE A 152 -10.43 2.32 -13.58
N LEU A 153 -11.26 3.14 -12.97
CA LEU A 153 -12.54 3.60 -13.54
C LEU A 153 -12.42 4.14 -14.98
N PRO A 154 -11.44 4.99 -15.34
CA PRO A 154 -11.27 5.48 -16.71
C PRO A 154 -10.88 4.38 -17.71
N ILE A 155 -10.19 3.32 -17.27
CA ILE A 155 -9.70 2.22 -18.13
C ILE A 155 -10.89 1.38 -18.63
N PHE A 156 -11.94 1.22 -17.81
CA PHE A 156 -13.18 0.55 -18.20
C PHE A 156 -14.12 1.40 -19.04
N GLY A 157 -13.70 2.62 -19.46
CA GLY A 157 -14.55 3.54 -20.20
C GLY A 157 -15.72 4.09 -19.36
N LEU A 158 -15.76 3.75 -18.10
CA LEU A 158 -16.67 4.31 -17.12
C LEU A 158 -16.10 5.67 -16.70
N ASN A 159 -16.38 6.69 -17.49
CA ASN A 159 -16.23 8.04 -16.96
C ASN A 159 -17.08 8.06 -15.68
N GLY A 160 -16.47 8.28 -14.52
CA GLY A 160 -17.15 8.28 -13.22
C GLY A 160 -18.39 9.18 -13.20
N MET A 161 -18.50 10.09 -14.17
CA MET A 161 -19.67 10.90 -14.46
C MET A 161 -20.89 10.10 -14.93
N GLN A 162 -20.74 8.96 -15.62
CA GLN A 162 -21.88 8.18 -16.10
C GLN A 162 -22.49 7.33 -14.98
N LEU A 163 -21.66 6.84 -14.06
CA LEU A 163 -22.17 6.11 -12.88
C LEU A 163 -22.88 7.05 -11.90
N TYR A 164 -22.31 8.24 -11.69
CA TYR A 164 -22.92 9.28 -10.84
C TYR A 164 -24.22 9.84 -11.46
N ALA A 165 -24.26 9.99 -12.77
CA ALA A 165 -25.47 10.42 -13.49
C ALA A 165 -26.59 9.37 -13.47
N ALA A 166 -26.27 8.09 -13.31
CA ALA A 166 -27.27 7.03 -13.22
C ALA A 166 -27.88 6.94 -11.80
N GLU A 167 -27.14 7.34 -10.76
CA GLU A 167 -27.61 7.30 -9.38
C GLU A 167 -28.29 8.59 -8.90
N VAL A 168 -27.97 9.74 -9.51
CA VAL A 168 -28.49 11.05 -9.08
C VAL A 168 -29.21 11.74 -10.22
N SER A 169 -30.48 11.44 -10.40
CA SER A 169 -31.38 12.18 -11.27
C SER A 169 -31.76 13.52 -10.64
N GLY A 170 -31.19 14.63 -11.13
CA GLY A 170 -31.71 15.95 -10.83
C GLY A 170 -30.79 17.03 -10.29
N LEU A 171 -29.49 16.80 -10.19
CA LEU A 171 -28.53 17.82 -9.78
C LEU A 171 -27.68 18.32 -10.95
N THR A 172 -27.64 19.65 -11.12
CA THR A 172 -26.77 20.36 -12.07
C THR A 172 -25.31 20.11 -11.71
N TYR A 173 -24.55 19.58 -12.69
CA TYR A 173 -23.15 19.26 -12.57
C TYR A 173 -22.28 20.48 -12.32
N GLU A 174 -21.89 20.75 -11.09
CA GLU A 174 -20.62 21.42 -10.84
C GLU A 174 -19.48 20.40 -11.08
N LYS A 175 -18.57 20.74 -12.00
CA LYS A 175 -17.42 19.93 -12.33
C LYS A 175 -16.54 19.73 -11.08
N VAL A 176 -16.76 18.65 -10.36
CA VAL A 176 -15.80 18.19 -9.37
C VAL A 176 -14.56 17.74 -10.11
N SER A 177 -13.59 18.61 -10.17
CA SER A 177 -12.26 18.53 -10.76
C SER A 177 -12.04 17.57 -11.94
N PRO A 178 -11.61 18.05 -13.11
CA PRO A 178 -11.48 17.25 -14.35
C PRO A 178 -10.26 16.29 -14.33
N ARG A 179 -9.44 16.27 -13.27
CA ARG A 179 -8.23 15.48 -13.21
C ARG A 179 -8.33 14.42 -12.12
N ILE A 180 -8.08 13.15 -12.50
CA ILE A 180 -7.99 11.99 -11.59
C ILE A 180 -7.08 12.30 -10.40
N ALA A 181 -5.95 13.00 -10.62
CA ALA A 181 -5.02 13.39 -9.57
C ALA A 181 -5.61 14.34 -8.52
N ASP A 182 -6.49 15.26 -8.91
CA ASP A 182 -7.11 16.20 -7.98
C ASP A 182 -8.21 15.52 -7.15
N THR A 183 -8.96 14.61 -7.77
CA THR A 183 -9.92 13.76 -7.05
C THR A 183 -9.21 12.86 -6.04
N ALA A 184 -8.11 12.22 -6.44
CA ALA A 184 -7.31 11.39 -5.54
C ALA A 184 -6.75 12.19 -4.36
N LYS A 185 -6.25 13.42 -4.59
CA LYS A 185 -5.78 14.32 -3.52
C LYS A 185 -6.89 14.69 -2.53
N MET A 186 -8.07 15.04 -3.05
CA MET A 186 -9.21 15.39 -2.21
C MET A 186 -9.65 14.21 -1.35
N MET A 187 -9.79 13.03 -1.92
CA MET A 187 -10.14 11.82 -1.19
C MET A 187 -9.07 11.46 -0.15
N TRP A 188 -7.78 11.58 -0.50
CA TRP A 188 -6.68 11.36 0.43
C TRP A 188 -6.71 12.35 1.60
N THR A 189 -6.90 13.63 1.33
CA THR A 189 -7.01 14.66 2.37
C THR A 189 -8.18 14.38 3.30
N THR A 190 -9.34 14.03 2.74
CA THR A 190 -10.53 13.66 3.53
C THR A 190 -10.26 12.42 4.40
N TYR A 191 -9.61 11.41 3.84
CA TYR A 191 -9.25 10.19 4.56
C TYR A 191 -8.33 10.48 5.76
N VAL A 192 -7.30 11.31 5.56
CA VAL A 192 -6.40 11.74 6.63
C VAL A 192 -7.14 12.54 7.70
N LEU A 193 -8.00 13.49 7.29
CA LEU A 193 -8.79 14.31 8.23
C LEU A 193 -9.79 13.50 9.07
N LEU A 194 -10.34 12.42 8.50
CA LEU A 194 -11.27 11.55 9.22
C LEU A 194 -10.56 10.61 10.21
N THR A 195 -9.26 10.40 10.04
CA THR A 195 -8.45 9.52 10.92
C THR A 195 -7.65 10.27 11.97
N ALA A 196 -7.51 11.59 11.86
CA ALA A 196 -6.84 12.45 12.83
C ALA A 196 -7.76 12.90 13.96
#